data_597a448559672c8040b021c76cad273c
#
_entry.id   597a448559672c8040b021c76cad273c
#
_cell.length_a   1.000
_cell.length_b   1.000
_cell.length_c   1.000
_cell.angle_alpha   90.00
_cell.angle_beta   90.00
_cell.angle_gamma   90.00
#
_symmetry.space_group_name_H-M   'P 1'
#
loop_
_entity.id
_entity.type
_entity.pdbx_description
1 polymer ?
#
loop_
_entity_poly.entity_id
_entity_poly.type
_entity_poly.pdbx_seq_one_letter_code
_entity_poly.pdbx_strand_id
1 'polypeptide(L)'
;MGYYADCYVLTNNRTKQFIDGFLETFIPNRKERADVYEVPMYSKETIEEFDSADKLVDYLELNVNMPHSIYWENLDNQEPRFANCFFTDDNNLIVGLACNADDKTEKELLLKLMDYCRSKDGYIAYEQPAPHNSNEFMEIVRSTNAQQNA
;
A
#
# COMPACT_ATOMS: atom_id res chain seq x y z
N MET A 1 24.15 -2.76 -7.64
CA MET A 1 23.03 -3.66 -7.82
C MET A 1 21.94 -3.34 -6.83
N GLY A 2 20.80 -2.94 -7.35
CA GLY A 2 19.73 -2.44 -6.50
C GLY A 2 18.73 -3.49 -6.12
N TYR A 3 18.16 -3.33 -4.95
CA TYR A 3 16.98 -4.03 -4.52
C TYR A 3 15.98 -2.97 -4.05
N TYR A 4 14.72 -3.36 -3.91
CA TYR A 4 13.68 -2.43 -3.52
C TYR A 4 13.48 -2.39 -2.02
N ALA A 5 13.20 -1.20 -1.51
CA ALA A 5 12.70 -1.01 -0.16
C ALA A 5 11.21 -0.69 -0.27
N ASP A 6 10.44 -1.27 0.64
CA ASP A 6 9.00 -1.08 0.72
C ASP A 6 8.65 -0.32 1.99
N CYS A 7 8.04 0.85 1.83
CA CYS A 7 7.56 1.66 2.94
C CYS A 7 6.09 1.39 3.12
N TYR A 8 5.68 0.86 4.28
CA TYR A 8 4.29 0.54 4.55
C TYR A 8 3.76 1.36 5.73
N VAL A 9 2.53 1.86 5.60
CA VAL A 9 1.83 2.56 6.67
C VAL A 9 0.40 2.04 6.77
N LEU A 10 -0.03 1.77 8.01
CA LEU A 10 -1.38 1.33 8.30
C LEU A 10 -2.27 2.53 8.60
N THR A 11 -3.44 2.57 7.99
CA THR A 11 -4.44 3.62 8.22
C THR A 11 -5.84 3.00 8.22
N ASN A 12 -6.77 3.65 8.91
CA ASN A 12 -8.18 3.26 8.88
C ASN A 12 -8.97 4.00 7.81
N ASN A 13 -8.33 4.89 7.05
CA ASN A 13 -9.00 5.63 5.98
C ASN A 13 -8.89 4.83 4.68
N ARG A 14 -10.02 4.26 4.24
CA ARG A 14 -10.10 3.40 3.05
C ARG A 14 -10.87 4.07 1.91
N THR A 15 -11.10 5.37 2.00
CA THR A 15 -11.94 6.06 1.03
C THR A 15 -11.23 6.24 -0.30
N LYS A 16 -12.02 6.29 -1.38
CA LYS A 16 -11.49 6.58 -2.70
C LYS A 16 -10.78 7.93 -2.72
N GLN A 17 -11.34 8.92 -2.03
CA GLN A 17 -10.75 10.26 -1.94
C GLN A 17 -9.34 10.21 -1.33
N PHE A 18 -9.17 9.43 -0.26
CA PHE A 18 -7.87 9.26 0.39
C PHE A 18 -6.86 8.62 -0.56
N ILE A 19 -7.27 7.56 -1.25
CA ILE A 19 -6.42 6.82 -2.18
C ILE A 19 -6.04 7.68 -3.38
N ASP A 20 -6.99 8.42 -3.94
CA ASP A 20 -6.71 9.34 -5.04
C ASP A 20 -5.70 10.40 -4.63
N GLY A 21 -5.85 10.97 -3.44
CA GLY A 21 -4.91 11.95 -2.90
C GLY A 21 -3.52 11.36 -2.67
N PHE A 22 -3.46 10.13 -2.20
CA PHE A 22 -2.22 9.39 -2.01
C PHE A 22 -1.47 9.24 -3.35
N LEU A 23 -2.17 8.79 -4.38
CA LEU A 23 -1.58 8.60 -5.70
C LEU A 23 -1.14 9.92 -6.33
N GLU A 24 -1.96 10.96 -6.23
CA GLU A 24 -1.62 12.29 -6.75
C GLU A 24 -0.41 12.91 -6.04
N THR A 25 -0.27 12.63 -4.75
CA THR A 25 0.85 13.17 -3.96
C THR A 25 2.16 12.50 -4.35
N PHE A 26 2.16 11.19 -4.53
CA PHE A 26 3.41 10.42 -4.66
C PHE A 26 3.73 10.00 -6.10
N ILE A 27 2.72 9.63 -6.89
CA ILE A 27 2.92 9.22 -8.29
C ILE A 27 1.81 9.79 -9.17
N PRO A 28 1.80 11.11 -9.42
CA PRO A 28 0.72 11.72 -10.21
C PRO A 28 0.62 11.18 -11.65
N ASN A 29 1.74 10.78 -12.25
CA ASN A 29 1.76 10.18 -13.58
C ASN A 29 2.01 8.68 -13.44
N ARG A 30 0.93 7.89 -13.49
CA ARG A 30 0.97 6.50 -13.11
C ARG A 30 0.20 5.59 -14.06
N LYS A 31 0.48 4.30 -13.92
CA LYS A 31 -0.18 3.23 -14.68
C LYS A 31 -0.53 2.08 -13.72
N GLU A 32 -1.75 1.56 -13.87
CA GLU A 32 -2.16 0.35 -13.14
C GLU A 32 -1.38 -0.86 -13.66
N ARG A 33 -1.00 -1.76 -12.75
CA ARG A 33 -0.23 -2.96 -13.10
C ARG A 33 -1.11 -4.12 -13.58
N ALA A 34 -2.42 -4.06 -13.35
CA ALA A 34 -3.36 -5.10 -13.76
C ALA A 34 -4.40 -4.52 -14.72
N ASP A 35 -4.88 -5.35 -15.64
CA ASP A 35 -5.94 -5.00 -16.58
C ASP A 35 -7.32 -5.36 -16.05
N VAL A 36 -7.38 -6.35 -15.17
CA VAL A 36 -8.62 -6.91 -14.62
C VAL A 36 -8.42 -7.21 -13.13
N TYR A 37 -9.46 -6.92 -12.35
CA TYR A 37 -9.47 -7.19 -10.91
C TYR A 37 -10.64 -8.10 -10.57
N GLU A 38 -10.35 -9.29 -10.07
CA GLU A 38 -11.34 -10.26 -9.66
C GLU A 38 -11.62 -10.15 -8.17
N VAL A 39 -12.89 -10.27 -7.79
CA VAL A 39 -13.31 -10.25 -6.39
C VAL A 39 -14.10 -11.54 -6.10
N PRO A 40 -13.73 -12.32 -5.08
CA PRO A 40 -12.52 -12.17 -4.25
C PRO A 40 -11.24 -12.38 -5.05
N MET A 41 -10.15 -11.79 -4.55
CA MET A 41 -8.84 -11.91 -5.21
C MET A 41 -8.39 -13.38 -5.22
N TYR A 42 -7.93 -13.84 -6.39
CA TYR A 42 -7.48 -15.22 -6.61
C TYR A 42 -8.55 -16.28 -6.38
N SER A 43 -9.83 -15.91 -6.47
CA SER A 43 -10.92 -16.85 -6.29
C SER A 43 -11.15 -17.70 -7.54
N LYS A 44 -11.56 -18.97 -7.33
CA LYS A 44 -12.01 -19.83 -8.42
C LYS A 44 -13.43 -19.48 -8.86
N GLU A 45 -14.20 -18.85 -7.96
CA GLU A 45 -15.56 -18.38 -8.23
C GLU A 45 -15.60 -16.88 -8.05
N THR A 46 -15.45 -16.16 -9.16
CA THR A 46 -15.47 -14.70 -9.16
C THR A 46 -16.90 -14.21 -8.97
N ILE A 47 -17.10 -13.36 -7.96
CA ILE A 47 -18.39 -12.72 -7.70
C ILE A 47 -18.53 -11.48 -8.57
N GLU A 48 -17.46 -10.70 -8.68
CA GLU A 48 -17.40 -9.46 -9.46
C GLU A 48 -16.06 -9.37 -10.17
N GLU A 49 -16.04 -8.61 -11.27
CA GLU A 49 -14.83 -8.35 -12.02
C GLU A 49 -14.83 -6.88 -12.44
N PHE A 50 -13.69 -6.20 -12.26
CA PHE A 50 -13.56 -4.79 -12.58
C PHE A 50 -12.41 -4.57 -13.56
N ASP A 51 -12.58 -3.62 -14.47
CA ASP A 51 -11.58 -3.28 -15.48
C ASP A 51 -10.74 -2.05 -15.11
N SER A 52 -10.93 -1.50 -13.90
CA SER A 52 -10.14 -0.38 -13.42
C SER A 52 -10.00 -0.39 -11.91
N ALA A 53 -8.90 0.18 -11.41
CA ALA A 53 -8.68 0.33 -9.99
C ALA A 53 -9.76 1.24 -9.36
N ASP A 54 -10.21 2.28 -10.06
CA ASP A 54 -11.25 3.18 -9.56
C ASP A 54 -12.53 2.43 -9.21
N LYS A 55 -12.97 1.55 -10.09
CA LYS A 55 -14.18 0.75 -9.87
C LYS A 55 -13.98 -0.23 -8.72
N LEU A 56 -12.81 -0.86 -8.65
CA LEU A 56 -12.49 -1.77 -7.56
C LEU A 56 -12.49 -1.04 -6.22
N VAL A 57 -11.88 0.13 -6.15
CA VAL A 57 -11.82 0.92 -4.91
C VAL A 57 -13.23 1.31 -4.46
N ASP A 58 -14.10 1.74 -5.39
CA ASP A 58 -15.49 2.03 -5.06
C ASP A 58 -16.19 0.85 -4.42
N TYR A 59 -15.97 -0.34 -4.98
CA TYR A 59 -16.53 -1.58 -4.44
C TYR A 59 -15.96 -1.91 -3.05
N LEU A 60 -14.65 -1.81 -2.88
CA LEU A 60 -13.98 -2.15 -1.61
C LEU A 60 -14.29 -1.15 -0.51
N GLU A 61 -14.55 0.11 -0.85
CA GLU A 61 -14.95 1.11 0.13
C GLU A 61 -16.28 0.73 0.79
N LEU A 62 -17.19 0.14 0.02
CA LEU A 62 -18.51 -0.27 0.49
C LEU A 62 -18.51 -1.70 1.07
N ASN A 63 -17.57 -2.53 0.69
CA ASN A 63 -17.50 -3.93 1.10
C ASN A 63 -16.33 -4.13 2.06
N VAL A 64 -16.55 -3.75 3.31
CA VAL A 64 -15.54 -3.84 4.36
C VAL A 64 -15.13 -5.30 4.60
N ASN A 65 -13.91 -5.49 5.08
CA ASN A 65 -13.35 -6.81 5.36
C ASN A 65 -13.08 -7.69 4.12
N MET A 66 -13.20 -7.13 2.92
CA MET A 66 -12.83 -7.83 1.68
C MET A 66 -11.36 -7.50 1.36
N PRO A 67 -10.42 -8.46 1.52
CA PRO A 67 -9.02 -8.18 1.23
C PRO A 67 -8.77 -8.09 -0.27
N HIS A 68 -7.90 -7.18 -0.65
CA HIS A 68 -7.47 -7.02 -2.05
C HIS A 68 -6.19 -6.22 -2.10
N SER A 69 -5.46 -6.33 -3.22
CA SER A 69 -4.22 -5.60 -3.45
C SER A 69 -4.27 -4.90 -4.80
N ILE A 70 -3.79 -3.66 -4.84
CA ILE A 70 -3.72 -2.87 -6.06
C ILE A 70 -2.32 -2.29 -6.19
N TYR A 71 -1.74 -2.37 -7.39
CA TYR A 71 -0.37 -1.93 -7.67
C TYR A 71 -0.37 -0.91 -8.81
N TRP A 72 0.37 0.18 -8.64
CA TRP A 72 0.58 1.20 -9.68
C TRP A 72 2.07 1.41 -9.90
N GLU A 73 2.44 1.71 -11.13
CA GLU A 73 3.80 2.05 -11.52
C GLU A 73 3.91 3.54 -11.78
N ASN A 74 4.98 4.16 -11.28
CA ASN A 74 5.28 5.55 -11.58
C ASN A 74 5.86 5.63 -13.00
N LEU A 75 5.23 6.41 -13.87
CA LEU A 75 5.71 6.61 -15.23
C LEU A 75 6.79 7.68 -15.33
N ASP A 76 6.94 8.50 -14.30
CA ASP A 76 8.03 9.46 -14.21
C ASP A 76 9.31 8.75 -13.74
N ASN A 77 10.44 9.18 -14.22
CA ASN A 77 11.73 8.57 -13.86
C ASN A 77 12.25 9.16 -12.55
N GLN A 78 11.51 8.94 -11.47
CA GLN A 78 11.87 9.41 -10.14
C GLN A 78 11.22 8.52 -9.08
N GLU A 79 11.71 8.64 -7.85
CA GLU A 79 11.16 7.90 -6.72
C GLU A 79 9.88 8.55 -6.18
N PRO A 80 8.94 7.77 -5.63
CA PRO A 80 8.96 6.30 -5.56
C PRO A 80 8.65 5.67 -6.93
N ARG A 81 9.12 4.43 -7.12
CA ARG A 81 8.90 3.71 -8.38
C ARG A 81 7.51 3.09 -8.47
N PHE A 82 6.96 2.66 -7.33
CA PHE A 82 5.66 2.01 -7.26
C PHE A 82 4.87 2.49 -6.06
N ALA A 83 3.55 2.47 -6.18
CA ALA A 83 2.64 2.70 -5.07
C ALA A 83 1.64 1.55 -5.00
N ASN A 84 1.27 1.16 -3.79
CA ASN A 84 0.43 0.00 -3.58
C ASN A 84 -0.62 0.29 -2.52
N CYS A 85 -1.78 -0.36 -2.65
CA CYS A 85 -2.82 -0.35 -1.63
C CYS A 85 -3.20 -1.78 -1.31
N PHE A 86 -3.20 -2.14 -0.03
CA PHE A 86 -3.60 -3.45 0.45
C PHE A 86 -4.77 -3.27 1.40
N PHE A 87 -5.95 -3.67 0.93
CA PHE A 87 -7.16 -3.66 1.76
C PHE A 87 -7.11 -4.88 2.67
N THR A 88 -7.18 -4.64 3.98
CA THR A 88 -7.06 -5.72 4.97
C THR A 88 -8.39 -6.43 5.17
N ASP A 89 -8.33 -7.62 5.78
CA ASP A 89 -9.53 -8.39 6.09
C ASP A 89 -10.24 -7.88 7.37
N ASP A 90 -9.68 -6.87 8.03
CA ASP A 90 -10.21 -6.27 9.25
C ASP A 90 -10.52 -4.78 9.10
N ASN A 91 -10.96 -4.38 7.90
CA ASN A 91 -11.51 -3.05 7.61
C ASN A 91 -10.50 -1.90 7.72
N ASN A 92 -9.24 -2.16 7.39
CA ASN A 92 -8.20 -1.14 7.35
C ASN A 92 -7.53 -1.12 5.98
N LEU A 93 -6.56 -0.24 5.81
CA LEU A 93 -5.80 -0.09 4.58
C LEU A 93 -4.32 0.00 4.92
N ILE A 94 -3.50 -0.73 4.18
CA ILE A 94 -2.05 -0.55 4.21
C ILE A 94 -1.68 0.11 2.89
N VAL A 95 -1.05 1.29 2.97
CA VAL A 95 -0.51 1.94 1.78
C VAL A 95 0.99 1.68 1.73
N GLY A 96 1.49 1.50 0.52
CA GLY A 96 2.90 1.19 0.32
C GLY A 96 3.52 2.01 -0.79
N LEU A 97 4.80 2.32 -0.62
CA LEU A 97 5.64 2.93 -1.65
C LEU A 97 6.89 2.08 -1.79
N ALA A 98 7.25 1.76 -3.02
CA ALA A 98 8.48 1.02 -3.28
C ALA A 98 9.48 1.91 -3.99
N CYS A 99 10.73 1.87 -3.54
CA CYS A 99 11.81 2.66 -4.12
C CYS A 99 13.07 1.80 -4.23
N ASN A 100 14.04 2.30 -5.01
CA ASN A 100 15.37 1.70 -4.99
C ASN A 100 15.99 1.97 -3.62
N ALA A 101 16.45 0.93 -2.95
CA ALA A 101 16.97 1.05 -1.60
C ALA A 101 18.34 1.71 -1.61
N ASP A 102 18.49 2.80 -0.85
CA ASP A 102 19.76 3.50 -0.65
C ASP A 102 19.95 3.96 0.79
N ASP A 103 19.07 3.51 1.69
CA ASP A 103 19.04 3.83 3.13
C ASP A 103 18.50 5.23 3.44
N LYS A 104 18.63 6.17 2.54
CA LYS A 104 18.14 7.55 2.72
C LYS A 104 16.75 7.73 2.12
N THR A 105 16.57 7.32 0.87
CA THR A 105 15.31 7.52 0.13
C THR A 105 14.13 6.86 0.84
N GLU A 106 14.30 5.61 1.27
CA GLU A 106 13.21 4.89 1.94
C GLU A 106 12.82 5.53 3.26
N LYS A 107 13.78 6.03 4.01
CA LYS A 107 13.49 6.72 5.28
C LYS A 107 12.72 8.02 5.05
N GLU A 108 13.12 8.79 4.04
CA GLU A 108 12.43 10.03 3.68
C GLU A 108 11.01 9.75 3.19
N LEU A 109 10.84 8.73 2.35
CA LEU A 109 9.52 8.34 1.84
C LEU A 109 8.61 7.85 2.95
N LEU A 110 9.13 7.05 3.89
CA LEU A 110 8.33 6.59 5.02
C LEU A 110 7.81 7.75 5.84
N LEU A 111 8.66 8.74 6.14
CA LEU A 111 8.24 9.92 6.90
C LEU A 111 7.15 10.70 6.17
N LYS A 112 7.31 10.91 4.86
CA LYS A 112 6.30 11.58 4.04
C LYS A 112 4.99 10.81 4.00
N LEU A 113 5.07 9.48 3.90
CA LEU A 113 3.89 8.62 3.86
C LEU A 113 3.16 8.64 5.21
N MET A 114 3.89 8.56 6.30
CA MET A 114 3.31 8.66 7.64
C MET A 114 2.64 10.00 7.85
N ASP A 115 3.25 11.07 7.37
CA ASP A 115 2.68 12.41 7.45
C ASP A 115 1.38 12.52 6.63
N TYR A 116 1.38 12.02 5.40
CA TYR A 116 0.19 12.01 4.56
C TYR A 116 -0.95 11.23 5.22
N CYS A 117 -0.66 10.07 5.75
CA CYS A 117 -1.65 9.19 6.39
C CYS A 117 -2.05 9.67 7.78
N ARG A 118 -1.29 10.58 8.38
CA ARG A 118 -1.43 10.99 9.79
C ARG A 118 -1.42 9.77 10.71
N SER A 119 -0.48 8.87 10.44
CA SER A 119 -0.34 7.62 11.17
C SER A 119 1.13 7.42 11.54
N LYS A 120 1.36 6.90 12.75
CA LYS A 120 2.69 6.55 13.23
C LYS A 120 2.99 5.07 13.00
N ASP A 121 2.03 4.33 12.49
CA ASP A 121 2.13 2.88 12.35
C ASP A 121 2.69 2.55 10.97
N GLY A 122 4.01 2.61 10.87
CA GLY A 122 4.71 2.34 9.62
C GLY A 122 6.06 1.68 9.84
N TYR A 123 6.57 1.04 8.79
CA TYR A 123 7.89 0.42 8.82
C TYR A 123 8.44 0.27 7.40
N ILE A 124 9.73 -0.02 7.31
CA ILE A 124 10.42 -0.31 6.05
C ILE A 124 10.72 -1.79 6.00
N ALA A 125 10.41 -2.42 4.88
CA ALA A 125 10.77 -3.81 4.58
C ALA A 125 11.60 -3.82 3.31
N TYR A 126 12.32 -4.91 3.09
CA TYR A 126 13.18 -5.06 1.91
C TYR A 126 12.72 -6.28 1.15
N GLU A 127 11.94 -6.00 0.08
CA GLU A 127 11.35 -7.02 -0.79
C GLU A 127 10.49 -8.04 -0.03
N GLN A 128 9.71 -7.51 0.93
CA GLN A 128 8.78 -8.31 1.73
C GLN A 128 7.36 -7.84 1.47
N PRO A 129 6.40 -8.76 1.30
CA PRO A 129 5.01 -8.37 1.09
C PRO A 129 4.39 -7.78 2.36
N ALA A 130 3.35 -6.97 2.17
CA ALA A 130 2.58 -6.46 3.28
C ALA A 130 1.78 -7.59 3.94
N PRO A 131 1.56 -7.52 5.26
CA PRO A 131 0.69 -8.48 5.93
C PRO A 131 -0.77 -8.31 5.54
N HIS A 132 -1.61 -9.29 5.87
CA HIS A 132 -3.01 -9.34 5.44
C HIS A 132 -3.97 -8.62 6.40
N ASN A 133 -3.52 -8.30 7.60
CA ASN A 133 -4.39 -7.67 8.60
C ASN A 133 -3.59 -6.75 9.53
N SER A 134 -4.35 -5.97 10.29
CA SER A 134 -3.78 -4.94 11.17
C SER A 134 -2.97 -5.54 12.32
N ASN A 135 -3.39 -6.67 12.86
CA ASN A 135 -2.68 -7.30 13.99
C ASN A 135 -1.27 -7.72 13.59
N GLU A 136 -1.14 -8.39 12.45
CA GLU A 136 0.17 -8.78 11.92
C GLU A 136 1.04 -7.55 11.62
N PHE A 137 0.42 -6.51 11.06
CA PHE A 137 1.11 -5.26 10.78
C PHE A 137 1.68 -4.65 12.07
N MET A 138 0.86 -4.55 13.11
CA MET A 138 1.27 -3.95 14.38
C MET A 138 2.32 -4.79 15.10
N GLU A 139 2.31 -6.10 14.95
CA GLU A 139 3.37 -6.96 15.49
C GLU A 139 4.72 -6.60 14.86
N ILE A 140 4.75 -6.37 13.56
CA ILE A 140 5.97 -5.96 12.85
C ILE A 140 6.43 -4.59 13.34
N VAL A 141 5.52 -3.63 13.47
CA VAL A 141 5.82 -2.27 13.95
C VAL A 141 6.44 -2.33 15.35
N ARG A 142 5.85 -3.09 16.28
CA ARG A 142 6.35 -3.24 17.65
C ARG A 142 7.73 -3.90 17.67
N SER A 143 7.93 -4.93 16.88
CA SER A 143 9.20 -5.62 16.77
C SER A 143 10.30 -4.70 16.25
N THR A 144 9.99 -3.91 15.21
CA THR A 144 10.93 -2.94 14.62
C THR A 144 11.30 -1.87 15.64
N ASN A 145 10.31 -1.32 16.35
CA ASN A 145 10.54 -0.28 17.35
C ASN A 145 11.39 -0.82 18.52
N ALA A 146 11.12 -2.05 18.95
CA ALA A 146 11.90 -2.70 20.01
C ALA A 146 13.36 -2.87 19.61
N GLN A 147 13.62 -3.24 18.36
CA GLN A 147 14.99 -3.38 17.84
C GLN A 147 15.72 -2.04 17.78
N GLN A 148 15.02 -0.97 17.41
CA GLN A 148 15.63 0.36 17.34
C GLN A 148 15.95 0.93 18.72
N ASN A 149 15.19 0.54 19.73
CA ASN A 149 15.34 1.03 21.10
C ASN A 149 16.24 0.11 21.98
N ALA A 150 16.71 -0.97 21.42
CA ALA A 150 17.55 -1.92 22.15
C ALA A 150 19.01 -1.49 22.23
#